data_f4f29bb0190942e329d1d437bdb458bb
#
_entry.id   f4f29bb0190942e329d1d437bdb458bb
#
_cell.length_a   1.000
_cell.length_b   1.000
_cell.length_c   1.000
_cell.angle_alpha   90.00
_cell.angle_beta   90.00
_cell.angle_gamma   90.00
#
_symmetry.space_group_name_H-M   'P 1'
#
loop_
_entity.id
_entity.type
_entity.pdbx_description
1 polymer ?
#
loop_
_entity_poly.entity_id
_entity_poly.type
_entity_poly.pdbx_seq_one_letter_code
_entity_poly.pdbx_strand_id
1 'polypeptide(L)'
;MTLVSKTFELYGKTYTFESGELAKQATGACLVKQGDTTMLDTVVVSKERKNYDFFPLTVDFNEKMYAAGRIPGGYLKREGRPSEKATLTARMIDRPIRPSFPDGFRNEVHIVATSLVADQVNPFDVINVMGASLAMTLGGVPFEGPLACVRIGRNVETGEFIVNPTYEERENSDLDLELGGSADFISMVEAGAEEISEDDMLAAMKFGQEALAAFCQAQDEFVAEWEQVNGAIVKKEYPLDQPVEEVQERIFAHYDEMAAALRDADKLSRIGKVEALKESIRAEFTEEEQAAWEREIPVALKKLEKKAMRTMVVETGERVDGRAADEIRPIMVKDNYLPLVHGSGLFQRGQTQVLSVLSLGMLNEGQRLDTIEPTEGKRYMHHYNFPPFCTGETGRMGSPKRREIGHGNLAERALLPVLPDENEFPYAIRVVSEVMESNGSSSMASTCGSTLALMDGGVPIKRPVSGIAMGLIQEEGKTVVLSDIQGLEDFLGDMDFKVTGTTEGITALQMDNKATGLTFDILARALQQAKEGRAFILQKMLDVIPEPRHTTRSTAPRIVSIQVPTDKIRDVIGSGGKVIRGIQDETGASVDIQEDG
;
A
#
# COMPACT_ATOMS: atom_id res chain seq x y z
N MET A 1 20.55 -17.12 26.28
CA MET A 1 20.85 -15.83 25.64
C MET A 1 20.99 -14.78 26.72
N THR A 2 22.03 -13.96 26.64
CA THR A 2 22.27 -12.81 27.51
C THR A 2 21.68 -11.57 26.84
N LEU A 3 21.12 -10.65 27.62
CA LEU A 3 20.61 -9.38 27.13
C LEU A 3 21.75 -8.56 26.52
N VAL A 4 21.55 -8.05 25.33
CA VAL A 4 22.39 -7.05 24.66
C VAL A 4 21.49 -5.86 24.32
N SER A 5 21.96 -4.64 24.63
CA SER A 5 21.28 -3.38 24.36
C SER A 5 22.28 -2.38 23.81
N LYS A 6 21.97 -1.75 22.68
CA LYS A 6 22.83 -0.76 22.04
C LYS A 6 22.01 0.43 21.56
N THR A 7 22.50 1.62 21.85
CA THR A 7 21.86 2.90 21.50
C THR A 7 22.65 3.61 20.43
N PHE A 8 21.95 4.22 19.48
CA PHE A 8 22.48 4.96 18.35
C PHE A 8 21.84 6.35 18.26
N GLU A 9 22.63 7.33 17.89
CA GLU A 9 22.16 8.67 17.53
C GLU A 9 22.18 8.79 16.01
N LEU A 10 21.01 8.80 15.36
CA LEU A 10 20.86 8.89 13.91
C LEU A 10 19.89 10.01 13.56
N TYR A 11 20.32 10.92 12.69
CA TYR A 11 19.50 12.06 12.21
C TYR A 11 18.89 12.89 13.35
N GLY A 12 19.68 13.09 14.44
CA GLY A 12 19.26 13.87 15.62
C GLY A 12 18.23 13.18 16.52
N LYS A 13 18.02 11.86 16.36
CA LYS A 13 17.08 11.06 17.15
C LYS A 13 17.76 9.82 17.71
N THR A 14 17.32 9.43 18.90
CA THR A 14 17.87 8.28 19.65
C THR A 14 17.12 6.98 19.29
N TYR A 15 17.86 5.97 18.90
CA TYR A 15 17.35 4.61 18.61
C TYR A 15 18.04 3.58 19.51
N THR A 16 17.29 2.60 20.02
CA THR A 16 17.88 1.52 20.83
C THR A 16 17.38 0.17 20.34
N PHE A 17 18.31 -0.76 20.14
CA PHE A 17 18.03 -2.17 19.81
C PHE A 17 18.37 -3.04 21.02
N GLU A 18 17.45 -3.94 21.39
CA GLU A 18 17.63 -4.85 22.54
C GLU A 18 17.17 -6.26 22.18
N SER A 19 17.93 -7.28 22.57
CA SER A 19 17.55 -8.68 22.39
C SER A 19 18.13 -9.57 23.50
N GLY A 20 17.48 -10.71 23.76
CA GLY A 20 17.95 -11.73 24.71
C GLY A 20 17.14 -11.86 25.99
N GLU A 21 16.17 -10.95 26.27
CA GLU A 21 15.34 -11.00 27.46
C GLU A 21 13.93 -11.52 27.20
N LEU A 22 13.23 -10.99 26.19
CA LEU A 22 11.85 -11.31 25.88
C LEU A 22 11.72 -12.39 24.79
N ALA A 23 10.55 -13.03 24.73
CA ALA A 23 10.11 -13.92 23.67
C ALA A 23 11.11 -15.04 23.30
N LYS A 24 11.81 -15.64 24.26
CA LYS A 24 12.89 -16.63 24.07
C LYS A 24 12.49 -17.94 23.36
N GLN A 25 11.20 -18.20 23.15
CA GLN A 25 10.69 -19.36 22.40
C GLN A 25 10.48 -19.05 20.92
N ALA A 26 10.47 -17.78 20.52
CA ALA A 26 10.44 -17.40 19.11
C ALA A 26 11.73 -17.84 18.40
N THR A 27 11.70 -17.92 17.08
CA THR A 27 12.91 -18.18 16.28
C THR A 27 13.91 -17.04 16.48
N GLY A 28 13.42 -15.79 16.56
CA GLY A 28 14.17 -14.61 16.95
C GLY A 28 13.24 -13.52 17.47
N ALA A 29 13.77 -12.61 18.25
CA ALA A 29 13.03 -11.47 18.83
C ALA A 29 13.95 -10.27 19.05
N CYS A 30 13.41 -9.07 18.82
CA CYS A 30 14.11 -7.81 19.07
C CYS A 30 13.13 -6.76 19.61
N LEU A 31 13.59 -5.95 20.57
CA LEU A 31 12.96 -4.69 20.94
C LEU A 31 13.63 -3.57 20.14
N VAL A 32 12.82 -2.71 19.52
CA VAL A 32 13.30 -1.50 18.86
C VAL A 32 12.63 -0.29 19.51
N LYS A 33 13.43 0.73 19.81
CA LYS A 33 12.95 1.99 20.39
C LYS A 33 13.36 3.17 19.53
N GLN A 34 12.46 4.14 19.43
CA GLN A 34 12.75 5.50 18.96
C GLN A 34 12.25 6.46 20.05
N GLY A 35 13.17 7.15 20.73
CA GLY A 35 12.82 7.82 21.99
C GLY A 35 12.25 6.82 22.99
N ASP A 36 11.08 7.11 23.54
CA ASP A 36 10.37 6.21 24.46
C ASP A 36 9.41 5.24 23.74
N THR A 37 9.07 5.49 22.45
CA THR A 37 8.26 4.56 21.66
C THR A 37 8.98 3.23 21.52
N THR A 38 8.34 2.13 21.98
CA THR A 38 8.96 0.81 22.10
C THR A 38 8.11 -0.27 21.44
N MET A 39 8.73 -1.02 20.51
CA MET A 39 8.11 -2.13 19.78
C MET A 39 8.84 -3.43 20.06
N LEU A 40 8.09 -4.53 20.17
CA LEU A 40 8.61 -5.89 20.23
C LEU A 40 8.29 -6.60 18.92
N ASP A 41 9.32 -6.96 18.17
CA ASP A 41 9.20 -7.72 16.94
C ASP A 41 9.70 -9.15 17.15
N THR A 42 8.89 -10.11 16.74
CA THR A 42 9.18 -11.53 16.87
C THR A 42 9.01 -12.23 15.53
N VAL A 43 9.81 -13.24 15.26
CA VAL A 43 9.66 -14.11 14.10
C VAL A 43 9.63 -15.57 14.54
N VAL A 44 8.75 -16.34 13.92
CA VAL A 44 8.74 -17.81 14.02
C VAL A 44 8.73 -18.40 12.62
N VAL A 45 9.64 -19.34 12.37
CA VAL A 45 9.67 -20.13 11.13
C VAL A 45 9.25 -21.55 11.45
N SER A 46 8.28 -22.09 10.72
CA SER A 46 7.81 -23.47 10.92
C SER A 46 8.90 -24.49 10.62
N LYS A 47 8.95 -25.58 11.42
CA LYS A 47 9.88 -26.69 11.18
C LYS A 47 9.44 -27.53 9.98
N GLU A 48 8.13 -27.70 9.82
CA GLU A 48 7.52 -28.48 8.75
C GLU A 48 7.15 -27.55 7.59
N ARG A 49 7.40 -28.04 6.39
CA ARG A 49 7.01 -27.41 5.15
C ARG A 49 5.63 -27.93 4.72
N LYS A 50 4.70 -27.03 4.45
CA LYS A 50 3.39 -27.38 3.88
C LYS A 50 3.44 -27.37 2.36
N ASN A 51 2.44 -27.98 1.73
CA ASN A 51 2.32 -28.01 0.27
C ASN A 51 1.61 -26.74 -0.25
N TYR A 52 2.34 -25.59 -0.21
CA TYR A 52 1.91 -24.35 -0.78
C TYR A 52 2.64 -24.07 -2.10
N ASP A 53 1.94 -23.48 -3.06
CA ASP A 53 2.49 -23.00 -4.34
C ASP A 53 3.03 -21.56 -4.24
N PHE A 54 2.96 -20.95 -3.05
CA PHE A 54 3.42 -19.58 -2.75
C PHE A 54 4.22 -19.56 -1.45
N PHE A 55 4.92 -18.44 -1.20
CA PHE A 55 5.62 -18.19 0.07
C PHE A 55 4.64 -17.79 1.17
N PRO A 56 4.44 -18.64 2.21
CA PRO A 56 3.45 -18.39 3.26
C PRO A 56 4.01 -17.48 4.37
N LEU A 57 4.23 -16.21 4.06
CA LEU A 57 4.57 -15.18 5.03
C LEU A 57 3.29 -14.54 5.60
N THR A 58 3.17 -14.54 6.91
CA THR A 58 2.15 -13.80 7.66
C THR A 58 2.83 -12.75 8.53
N VAL A 59 2.36 -11.51 8.45
CA VAL A 59 2.81 -10.41 9.30
C VAL A 59 1.61 -9.83 10.02
N ASP A 60 1.64 -9.77 11.34
CA ASP A 60 0.61 -9.16 12.16
C ASP A 60 1.19 -8.03 13.00
N PHE A 61 0.46 -6.92 13.07
CA PHE A 61 0.74 -5.83 13.98
C PHE A 61 -0.30 -5.83 15.11
N ASN A 62 0.19 -6.04 16.33
CA ASN A 62 -0.61 -6.02 17.56
C ASN A 62 -0.62 -4.61 18.15
N GLU A 63 -1.62 -3.82 17.76
CA GLU A 63 -1.87 -2.51 18.33
C GLU A 63 -2.46 -2.69 19.73
N LYS A 64 -1.70 -2.30 20.78
CA LYS A 64 -2.10 -2.44 22.17
C LYS A 64 -2.43 -1.08 22.77
N MET A 65 -3.68 -0.88 23.14
CA MET A 65 -4.16 0.40 23.66
C MET A 65 -3.43 0.82 24.95
N TYR A 66 -2.94 -0.14 25.75
CA TYR A 66 -2.13 0.16 26.93
C TYR A 66 -0.81 0.86 26.58
N ALA A 67 -0.29 0.69 25.35
CA ALA A 67 0.93 1.37 24.90
C ALA A 67 0.78 2.92 24.96
N ALA A 68 -0.43 3.42 24.74
CA ALA A 68 -0.79 4.84 24.89
C ALA A 68 -1.53 5.13 26.22
N GLY A 69 -1.49 4.22 27.20
CA GLY A 69 -2.18 4.37 28.47
C GLY A 69 -3.72 4.35 28.37
N ARG A 70 -4.27 3.76 27.30
CA ARG A 70 -5.72 3.77 27.00
C ARG A 70 -6.36 2.41 27.25
N ILE A 71 -7.65 2.42 27.59
CA ILE A 71 -8.53 1.24 27.60
C ILE A 71 -9.29 1.23 26.27
N PRO A 72 -9.37 0.09 25.55
CA PRO A 72 -10.10 0.02 24.29
C PRO A 72 -11.53 0.55 24.39
N GLY A 73 -11.94 1.40 23.43
CA GLY A 73 -13.25 2.08 23.43
C GLY A 73 -14.45 1.13 23.26
N GLY A 74 -14.25 -0.02 22.60
CA GLY A 74 -15.30 -0.99 22.32
C GLY A 74 -15.95 -1.59 23.59
N TYR A 75 -17.13 -2.20 23.41
CA TYR A 75 -17.92 -2.77 24.53
C TYR A 75 -17.14 -3.79 25.37
N LEU A 76 -16.36 -4.66 24.72
CA LEU A 76 -15.60 -5.71 25.41
C LEU A 76 -14.37 -5.19 26.16
N LYS A 77 -14.01 -3.90 26.01
CA LYS A 77 -12.81 -3.29 26.60
C LYS A 77 -11.53 -4.10 26.33
N ARG A 78 -11.46 -4.70 25.15
CA ARG A 78 -10.36 -5.51 24.64
C ARG A 78 -10.16 -5.24 23.16
N GLU A 79 -8.91 -5.27 22.69
CA GLU A 79 -8.59 -5.19 21.28
C GLU A 79 -9.27 -6.37 20.53
N GLY A 80 -9.91 -6.03 19.41
CA GLY A 80 -10.64 -6.97 18.57
C GLY A 80 -9.92 -7.24 17.25
N ARG A 81 -10.60 -6.93 16.12
CA ARG A 81 -9.98 -7.00 14.80
C ARG A 81 -8.91 -5.92 14.67
N PRO A 82 -7.84 -6.18 13.89
CA PRO A 82 -6.86 -5.15 13.58
C PRO A 82 -7.53 -3.89 13.05
N SER A 83 -7.08 -2.72 13.52
CA SER A 83 -7.48 -1.43 12.97
C SER A 83 -6.97 -1.27 11.53
N GLU A 84 -7.45 -0.26 10.84
CA GLU A 84 -6.91 0.12 9.53
C GLU A 84 -5.41 0.40 9.63
N LYS A 85 -4.98 1.21 10.62
CA LYS A 85 -3.58 1.51 10.90
C LYS A 85 -2.76 0.25 11.19
N ALA A 86 -3.25 -0.65 12.04
CA ALA A 86 -2.57 -1.92 12.32
C ALA A 86 -2.38 -2.77 11.04
N THR A 87 -3.38 -2.78 10.17
CA THR A 87 -3.31 -3.48 8.90
C THR A 87 -2.29 -2.85 7.94
N LEU A 88 -2.26 -1.51 7.87
CA LEU A 88 -1.29 -0.77 7.04
C LEU A 88 0.13 -0.93 7.56
N THR A 89 0.35 -0.88 8.88
CA THR A 89 1.66 -1.14 9.51
C THR A 89 2.14 -2.58 9.21
N ALA A 90 1.25 -3.57 9.32
CA ALA A 90 1.60 -4.95 8.95
C ALA A 90 1.98 -5.08 7.46
N ARG A 91 1.33 -4.34 6.56
CA ARG A 91 1.68 -4.28 5.13
C ARG A 91 3.03 -3.59 4.90
N MET A 92 3.33 -2.52 5.63
CA MET A 92 4.62 -1.83 5.59
C MET A 92 5.77 -2.76 5.98
N ILE A 93 5.56 -3.67 6.93
CA ILE A 93 6.57 -4.68 7.33
C ILE A 93 6.67 -5.80 6.29
N ASP A 94 5.53 -6.32 5.78
CA ASP A 94 5.48 -7.44 4.82
C ASP A 94 6.20 -7.11 3.50
N ARG A 95 5.93 -5.92 2.94
CA ARG A 95 6.33 -5.57 1.58
C ARG A 95 7.85 -5.53 1.34
N PRO A 96 8.70 -4.94 2.18
CA PRO A 96 10.15 -5.00 2.01
C PRO A 96 10.73 -6.37 2.38
N ILE A 97 10.10 -7.11 3.29
CA ILE A 97 10.60 -8.40 3.79
C ILE A 97 10.31 -9.54 2.81
N ARG A 98 9.12 -9.58 2.22
CA ARG A 98 8.71 -10.68 1.35
C ARG A 98 9.66 -10.96 0.17
N PRO A 99 10.13 -9.97 -0.60
CA PRO A 99 11.06 -10.20 -1.70
C PRO A 99 12.48 -10.58 -1.27
N SER A 100 12.85 -10.41 0.01
CA SER A 100 14.19 -10.72 0.52
C SER A 100 14.41 -12.23 0.80
N PHE A 101 13.35 -13.04 0.77
CA PHE A 101 13.48 -14.50 0.93
C PHE A 101 13.90 -15.16 -0.38
N PRO A 102 14.67 -16.28 -0.28
CA PRO A 102 15.09 -17.04 -1.46
C PRO A 102 13.89 -17.53 -2.27
N ASP A 103 14.02 -17.50 -3.60
CA ASP A 103 13.01 -18.10 -4.48
C ASP A 103 12.84 -19.60 -4.18
N GLY A 104 11.58 -20.04 -4.11
CA GLY A 104 11.26 -21.42 -3.72
C GLY A 104 11.18 -21.68 -2.22
N PHE A 105 11.36 -20.69 -1.35
CA PHE A 105 11.15 -20.86 0.09
C PHE A 105 9.66 -21.07 0.39
N ARG A 106 9.32 -22.14 1.16
CA ARG A 106 7.90 -22.55 1.41
C ARG A 106 7.59 -22.89 2.86
N ASN A 107 8.53 -22.74 3.78
CA ASN A 107 8.21 -22.85 5.21
C ASN A 107 7.35 -21.63 5.63
N GLU A 108 6.39 -21.86 6.52
CA GLU A 108 5.60 -20.74 7.06
C GLU A 108 6.48 -19.83 7.91
N VAL A 109 6.38 -18.53 7.67
CA VAL A 109 7.00 -17.48 8.47
C VAL A 109 5.90 -16.61 9.06
N HIS A 110 5.94 -16.43 10.38
CA HIS A 110 5.04 -15.52 11.07
C HIS A 110 5.85 -14.47 11.82
N ILE A 111 5.66 -13.22 11.42
CA ILE A 111 6.21 -12.04 12.07
C ILE A 111 5.10 -11.37 12.86
N VAL A 112 5.36 -11.06 14.12
CA VAL A 112 4.43 -10.33 14.98
C VAL A 112 5.15 -9.15 15.58
N ALA A 113 4.73 -7.95 15.20
CA ALA A 113 5.12 -6.69 15.81
C ALA A 113 4.09 -6.29 16.86
N THR A 114 4.53 -5.91 18.06
CA THR A 114 3.64 -5.55 19.18
C THR A 114 4.04 -4.20 19.76
N SER A 115 3.11 -3.26 19.83
CA SER A 115 3.31 -1.98 20.48
C SER A 115 3.34 -2.16 22.01
N LEU A 116 4.45 -1.81 22.65
CA LEU A 116 4.59 -1.84 24.11
C LEU A 116 4.47 -0.45 24.72
N VAL A 117 5.05 0.57 24.09
CA VAL A 117 4.93 1.99 24.47
C VAL A 117 4.77 2.83 23.19
N ALA A 118 3.85 3.78 23.22
CA ALA A 118 3.68 4.84 22.22
C ALA A 118 3.75 6.19 22.95
N ASP A 119 4.85 6.92 22.78
CA ASP A 119 5.17 8.15 23.53
C ASP A 119 4.39 9.39 23.07
N GLN A 120 3.53 9.23 22.05
CA GLN A 120 2.74 10.30 21.42
C GLN A 120 3.59 11.39 20.73
N VAL A 121 4.88 11.17 20.59
CA VAL A 121 5.83 12.06 19.90
C VAL A 121 6.36 11.40 18.63
N ASN A 122 6.84 10.16 18.77
CA ASN A 122 7.48 9.41 17.70
C ASN A 122 6.51 8.39 17.07
N PRO A 123 6.28 8.43 15.75
CA PRO A 123 5.53 7.39 15.06
C PRO A 123 6.17 6.00 15.25
N PHE A 124 5.33 4.99 15.43
CA PHE A 124 5.77 3.64 15.78
C PHE A 124 5.92 2.70 14.58
N ASP A 125 5.46 3.08 13.41
CA ASP A 125 5.23 2.17 12.29
C ASP A 125 6.52 1.73 11.58
N VAL A 126 7.36 2.68 11.14
CA VAL A 126 8.56 2.38 10.32
C VAL A 126 9.63 1.58 11.05
N ILE A 127 9.77 1.75 12.37
CA ILE A 127 10.82 1.08 13.15
C ILE A 127 10.61 -0.44 13.25
N ASN A 128 9.38 -0.93 13.05
CA ASN A 128 9.09 -2.38 13.10
C ASN A 128 9.76 -3.17 11.95
N VAL A 129 10.08 -2.53 10.82
CA VAL A 129 10.83 -3.22 9.75
C VAL A 129 12.23 -3.58 10.22
N MET A 130 12.89 -2.66 10.94
CA MET A 130 14.21 -2.93 11.55
C MET A 130 14.11 -3.99 12.65
N GLY A 131 13.08 -3.91 13.49
CA GLY A 131 12.83 -4.91 14.54
C GLY A 131 12.62 -6.31 13.96
N ALA A 132 11.80 -6.44 12.91
CA ALA A 132 11.57 -7.70 12.21
C ALA A 132 12.86 -8.21 11.52
N SER A 133 13.61 -7.31 10.87
CA SER A 133 14.91 -7.62 10.25
C SER A 133 15.92 -8.16 11.28
N LEU A 134 16.06 -7.48 12.41
CA LEU A 134 16.92 -7.94 13.52
C LEU A 134 16.43 -9.27 14.10
N ALA A 135 15.12 -9.43 14.34
CA ALA A 135 14.58 -10.70 14.82
C ALA A 135 14.88 -11.87 13.86
N MET A 136 14.77 -11.64 12.54
CA MET A 136 15.12 -12.64 11.53
C MET A 136 16.63 -12.95 11.52
N THR A 137 17.47 -11.93 11.57
CA THR A 137 18.94 -12.08 11.60
C THR A 137 19.37 -12.87 12.81
N LEU A 138 18.95 -12.46 14.02
CA LEU A 138 19.28 -13.14 15.28
C LEU A 138 18.73 -14.57 15.37
N GLY A 139 17.62 -14.82 14.66
CA GLY A 139 17.02 -16.15 14.54
C GLY A 139 17.69 -17.06 13.51
N GLY A 140 18.64 -16.57 12.73
CA GLY A 140 19.28 -17.31 11.65
C GLY A 140 18.34 -17.65 10.49
N VAL A 141 17.34 -16.80 10.23
CA VAL A 141 16.39 -16.97 9.11
C VAL A 141 17.09 -16.67 7.78
N PRO A 142 16.87 -17.47 6.72
CA PRO A 142 17.51 -17.25 5.42
C PRO A 142 16.77 -16.15 4.64
N PHE A 143 17.22 -14.93 4.76
CA PHE A 143 16.75 -13.77 4.00
C PHE A 143 17.93 -12.87 3.63
N GLU A 144 17.74 -12.02 2.65
CA GLU A 144 18.70 -11.00 2.23
C GLU A 144 18.47 -9.70 3.01
N GLY A 145 19.27 -9.48 4.05
CA GLY A 145 19.20 -8.32 4.94
C GLY A 145 20.62 -7.84 5.30
N PRO A 146 20.70 -6.78 6.15
CA PRO A 146 19.63 -6.16 6.93
C PRO A 146 18.66 -5.31 6.10
N LEU A 147 17.41 -5.19 6.59
CA LEU A 147 16.37 -4.36 6.01
C LEU A 147 15.94 -3.28 7.00
N ALA A 148 15.66 -2.09 6.47
CA ALA A 148 15.14 -0.98 7.24
C ALA A 148 13.92 -0.35 6.56
N CYS A 149 13.20 0.48 7.29
CA CYS A 149 12.23 1.41 6.74
C CYS A 149 12.43 2.76 7.41
N VAL A 150 12.33 3.82 6.61
CA VAL A 150 12.41 5.20 7.07
C VAL A 150 11.24 6.00 6.53
N ARG A 151 10.83 7.00 7.29
CA ARG A 151 9.88 8.02 6.86
C ARG A 151 10.64 9.30 6.55
N ILE A 152 10.37 9.91 5.40
CA ILE A 152 10.94 11.20 5.00
C ILE A 152 9.81 12.22 4.94
N GLY A 153 9.93 13.26 5.76
CA GLY A 153 9.15 14.47 5.66
C GLY A 153 9.93 15.57 4.94
N ARG A 154 9.24 16.60 4.44
CA ARG A 154 9.85 17.82 3.90
C ARG A 154 9.21 19.03 4.59
N ASN A 155 10.00 19.80 5.30
CA ASN A 155 9.52 21.01 5.97
C ASN A 155 9.04 22.02 4.92
N VAL A 156 7.83 22.51 5.05
CA VAL A 156 7.17 23.42 4.08
C VAL A 156 7.88 24.76 3.98
N GLU A 157 8.45 25.27 5.10
CA GLU A 157 9.08 26.59 5.16
C GLU A 157 10.53 26.57 4.64
N THR A 158 11.30 25.53 5.00
CA THR A 158 12.74 25.45 4.68
C THR A 158 13.05 24.59 3.46
N GLY A 159 12.14 23.68 3.06
CA GLY A 159 12.37 22.68 2.03
C GLY A 159 13.31 21.55 2.45
N GLU A 160 13.75 21.50 3.70
CA GLU A 160 14.67 20.48 4.20
C GLU A 160 13.97 19.14 4.45
N PHE A 161 14.66 18.04 4.12
CA PHE A 161 14.18 16.71 4.40
C PHE A 161 14.46 16.29 5.85
N ILE A 162 13.51 15.62 6.48
CA ILE A 162 13.57 15.14 7.87
C ILE A 162 13.39 13.63 7.87
N VAL A 163 14.32 12.90 8.52
CA VAL A 163 14.20 11.44 8.70
C VAL A 163 13.38 11.14 9.93
N ASN A 164 12.40 10.24 9.78
CA ASN A 164 11.48 9.78 10.82
C ASN A 164 10.88 10.96 11.63
N PRO A 165 10.19 11.90 10.95
CA PRO A 165 9.64 13.09 11.60
C PRO A 165 8.67 12.71 12.73
N THR A 166 8.68 13.49 13.82
CA THR A 166 7.70 13.41 14.90
C THR A 166 6.30 13.74 14.39
N TYR A 167 5.26 13.49 15.18
CA TYR A 167 3.89 13.90 14.80
C TYR A 167 3.79 15.40 14.55
N GLU A 168 4.44 16.25 15.37
CA GLU A 168 4.49 17.71 15.19
C GLU A 168 5.23 18.11 13.90
N GLU A 169 6.39 17.49 13.62
CA GLU A 169 7.14 17.75 12.38
C GLU A 169 6.36 17.34 11.12
N ARG A 170 5.50 16.30 11.22
CA ARG A 170 4.63 15.85 10.12
C ARG A 170 3.51 16.85 9.81
N GLU A 171 2.97 17.55 10.80
CA GLU A 171 1.95 18.59 10.58
C GLU A 171 2.46 19.76 9.73
N ASN A 172 3.79 20.01 9.76
CA ASN A 172 4.47 21.04 8.99
C ASN A 172 5.19 20.47 7.75
N SER A 173 4.77 19.31 7.27
CA SER A 173 5.39 18.62 6.12
C SER A 173 4.42 18.50 4.96
N ASP A 174 4.87 18.82 3.74
CA ASP A 174 4.14 18.58 2.50
C ASP A 174 4.44 17.22 1.86
N LEU A 175 5.26 16.40 2.54
CA LEU A 175 5.63 15.05 2.12
C LEU A 175 5.56 14.08 3.30
N ASP A 176 4.93 12.95 3.09
CA ASP A 176 4.93 11.79 3.99
C ASP A 176 5.35 10.56 3.17
N LEU A 177 6.67 10.35 3.04
CA LEU A 177 7.28 9.31 2.20
C LEU A 177 7.87 8.19 3.06
N GLU A 178 7.38 7.00 2.90
CA GLU A 178 7.87 5.77 3.54
C GLU A 178 8.72 4.98 2.55
N LEU A 179 9.96 4.67 2.92
CA LEU A 179 10.90 3.91 2.11
C LEU A 179 11.38 2.68 2.88
N GLY A 180 11.22 1.50 2.29
CA GLY A 180 11.72 0.24 2.84
C GLY A 180 12.70 -0.45 1.89
N GLY A 181 13.74 -1.08 2.47
CA GLY A 181 14.75 -1.78 1.69
C GLY A 181 16.02 -2.08 2.45
N SER A 182 17.09 -2.34 1.71
CA SER A 182 18.46 -2.52 2.23
C SER A 182 19.31 -1.26 2.05
N ALA A 183 20.58 -1.34 2.39
CA ALA A 183 21.53 -0.25 2.19
C ALA A 183 21.62 0.22 0.72
N ASP A 184 21.52 -0.72 -0.23
CA ASP A 184 21.74 -0.44 -1.66
C ASP A 184 20.46 -0.55 -2.51
N PHE A 185 19.34 -0.91 -1.90
CA PHE A 185 18.14 -1.33 -2.66
C PHE A 185 16.84 -0.87 -2.00
N ILE A 186 16.04 -0.07 -2.72
CA ILE A 186 14.69 0.29 -2.34
C ILE A 186 13.73 -0.78 -2.88
N SER A 187 13.08 -1.52 -1.99
CA SER A 187 12.10 -2.55 -2.34
C SER A 187 10.65 -2.07 -2.21
N MET A 188 10.38 -1.09 -1.35
CA MET A 188 9.06 -0.57 -1.07
C MET A 188 9.09 0.95 -0.95
N VAL A 189 8.12 1.60 -1.59
CA VAL A 189 7.81 3.03 -1.38
C VAL A 189 6.32 3.20 -1.14
N GLU A 190 5.96 4.09 -0.24
CA GLU A 190 4.60 4.59 -0.07
C GLU A 190 4.65 6.07 0.28
N ALA A 191 3.87 6.91 -0.41
CA ALA A 191 3.88 8.35 -0.17
C ALA A 191 2.49 8.97 -0.24
N GLY A 192 2.28 9.99 0.60
CA GLY A 192 1.30 11.04 0.42
C GLY A 192 2.03 12.37 0.30
N ALA A 193 1.52 13.29 -0.53
CA ALA A 193 2.20 14.55 -0.80
C ALA A 193 1.22 15.66 -1.19
N GLU A 194 1.58 16.90 -0.90
CA GLU A 194 0.83 18.12 -1.20
C GLU A 194 1.21 18.66 -2.58
N GLU A 195 0.99 17.88 -3.65
CA GLU A 195 1.28 18.25 -5.04
C GLU A 195 2.78 18.56 -5.30
N ILE A 196 3.71 17.74 -4.74
CA ILE A 196 5.14 17.94 -4.96
C ILE A 196 5.58 17.52 -6.37
N SER A 197 6.69 18.10 -6.84
CA SER A 197 7.25 17.77 -8.17
C SER A 197 7.86 16.35 -8.21
N GLU A 198 7.96 15.79 -9.42
CA GLU A 198 8.66 14.52 -9.66
C GLU A 198 10.15 14.60 -9.26
N ASP A 199 10.78 15.75 -9.45
CA ASP A 199 12.18 15.98 -9.08
C ASP A 199 12.36 15.99 -7.55
N ASP A 200 11.48 16.67 -6.81
CA ASP A 200 11.49 16.67 -5.34
C ASP A 200 11.22 15.28 -4.76
N MET A 201 10.28 14.52 -5.35
CA MET A 201 10.01 13.14 -4.96
C MET A 201 11.26 12.28 -5.16
N LEU A 202 11.94 12.41 -6.29
CA LEU A 202 13.19 11.69 -6.58
C LEU A 202 14.32 12.08 -5.62
N ALA A 203 14.43 13.36 -5.29
CA ALA A 203 15.40 13.86 -4.31
C ALA A 203 15.13 13.29 -2.91
N ALA A 204 13.86 13.24 -2.48
CA ALA A 204 13.45 12.63 -1.23
C ALA A 204 13.77 11.13 -1.17
N MET A 205 13.56 10.40 -2.27
CA MET A 205 13.92 8.98 -2.37
C MET A 205 15.44 8.75 -2.25
N LYS A 206 16.26 9.61 -2.88
CA LYS A 206 17.73 9.55 -2.76
C LYS A 206 18.18 9.79 -1.32
N PHE A 207 17.64 10.81 -0.69
CA PHE A 207 17.92 11.11 0.71
C PHE A 207 17.49 9.96 1.64
N GLY A 208 16.33 9.37 1.38
CA GLY A 208 15.83 8.21 2.12
C GLY A 208 16.69 6.95 1.94
N GLN A 209 17.28 6.73 0.76
CA GLN A 209 18.22 5.62 0.52
C GLN A 209 19.50 5.77 1.37
N GLU A 210 20.03 6.98 1.52
CA GLU A 210 21.16 7.25 2.41
C GLU A 210 20.79 6.96 3.88
N ALA A 211 19.57 7.30 4.28
CA ALA A 211 19.06 6.98 5.62
C ALA A 211 18.90 5.46 5.83
N LEU A 212 18.35 4.73 4.84
CA LEU A 212 18.26 3.26 4.90
C LEU A 212 19.65 2.63 5.13
N ALA A 213 20.67 3.09 4.41
CA ALA A 213 22.05 2.59 4.58
C ALA A 213 22.56 2.80 6.00
N ALA A 214 22.32 3.97 6.60
CA ALA A 214 22.74 4.25 7.98
C ALA A 214 22.03 3.34 9.00
N PHE A 215 20.72 3.07 8.84
CA PHE A 215 19.98 2.16 9.72
C PHE A 215 20.37 0.69 9.51
N CYS A 216 20.70 0.27 8.29
CA CYS A 216 21.24 -1.05 8.03
C CYS A 216 22.63 -1.23 8.72
N GLN A 217 23.51 -0.24 8.63
CA GLN A 217 24.80 -0.26 9.32
C GLN A 217 24.61 -0.37 10.85
N ALA A 218 23.67 0.38 11.44
CA ALA A 218 23.40 0.29 12.88
C ALA A 218 22.93 -1.13 13.29
N GLN A 219 22.17 -1.80 12.44
CA GLN A 219 21.76 -3.20 12.67
C GLN A 219 23.00 -4.13 12.64
N ASP A 220 23.88 -4.00 11.66
CA ASP A 220 25.10 -4.81 11.57
C ASP A 220 26.00 -4.61 12.79
N GLU A 221 26.15 -3.38 13.26
CA GLU A 221 26.91 -3.06 14.47
C GLU A 221 26.29 -3.69 15.74
N PHE A 222 24.95 -3.70 15.84
CA PHE A 222 24.25 -4.37 16.94
C PHE A 222 24.42 -5.90 16.87
N VAL A 223 24.29 -6.48 15.69
CA VAL A 223 24.48 -7.94 15.48
C VAL A 223 25.89 -8.35 15.85
N ALA A 224 26.91 -7.59 15.45
CA ALA A 224 28.29 -7.88 15.80
C ALA A 224 28.54 -7.88 17.33
N GLU A 225 27.94 -6.95 18.06
CA GLU A 225 28.01 -6.91 19.53
C GLU A 225 27.24 -8.07 20.16
N TRP A 226 26.06 -8.40 19.61
CA TRP A 226 25.26 -9.54 20.08
C TRP A 226 26.03 -10.87 19.93
N GLU A 227 26.73 -11.08 18.79
CA GLU A 227 27.56 -12.28 18.55
C GLU A 227 28.73 -12.39 19.51
N GLN A 228 29.35 -11.28 19.89
CA GLN A 228 30.41 -11.27 20.90
C GLN A 228 29.95 -11.81 22.26
N VAL A 229 28.69 -11.53 22.62
CA VAL A 229 28.10 -11.90 23.92
C VAL A 229 27.47 -13.29 23.88
N ASN A 230 26.76 -13.64 22.80
CA ASN A 230 25.93 -14.84 22.71
C ASN A 230 26.48 -15.91 21.76
N GLY A 231 27.56 -15.61 21.03
CA GLY A 231 28.16 -16.51 20.03
C GLY A 231 27.62 -16.26 18.62
N ALA A 232 28.35 -16.79 17.63
CA ALA A 232 28.04 -16.56 16.21
C ALA A 232 26.66 -17.09 15.83
N ILE A 233 25.96 -16.30 15.01
CA ILE A 233 24.65 -16.67 14.45
C ILE A 233 24.84 -17.71 13.36
N VAL A 234 24.15 -18.82 13.48
CA VAL A 234 24.13 -19.88 12.47
C VAL A 234 22.90 -19.75 11.61
N LYS A 235 23.08 -19.44 10.33
CA LYS A 235 21.99 -19.44 9.35
C LYS A 235 21.42 -20.85 9.22
N LYS A 236 20.09 -20.96 9.34
CA LYS A 236 19.38 -22.23 9.21
C LYS A 236 19.16 -22.55 7.74
N GLU A 237 19.36 -23.81 7.40
CA GLU A 237 19.07 -24.31 6.06
C GLU A 237 17.62 -24.80 5.97
N TYR A 238 16.97 -24.47 4.86
CA TYR A 238 15.61 -24.88 4.53
C TYR A 238 15.56 -25.39 3.09
N PRO A 239 14.72 -26.39 2.80
CA PRO A 239 14.56 -26.89 1.44
C PRO A 239 13.86 -25.81 0.57
N LEU A 240 14.37 -25.62 -0.64
CA LEU A 240 13.79 -24.72 -1.64
C LEU A 240 13.10 -25.51 -2.74
N ASP A 241 11.94 -25.02 -3.22
CA ASP A 241 11.27 -25.55 -4.41
C ASP A 241 11.95 -24.97 -5.65
N GLN A 242 12.87 -25.72 -6.23
CA GLN A 242 13.54 -25.40 -7.47
C GLN A 242 13.37 -26.58 -8.44
N PRO A 243 13.04 -26.34 -9.72
CA PRO A 243 12.95 -27.42 -10.68
C PRO A 243 14.33 -28.03 -10.93
N VAL A 244 14.39 -29.35 -11.05
CA VAL A 244 15.59 -30.03 -11.50
C VAL A 244 15.85 -29.71 -12.99
N GLU A 245 17.12 -29.77 -13.43
CA GLU A 245 17.53 -29.34 -14.76
C GLU A 245 16.76 -30.10 -15.88
N GLU A 246 16.59 -31.41 -15.74
CA GLU A 246 15.83 -32.24 -16.69
C GLU A 246 14.38 -31.75 -16.87
N VAL A 247 13.68 -31.43 -15.78
CA VAL A 247 12.29 -30.92 -15.84
C VAL A 247 12.26 -29.55 -16.49
N GLN A 248 13.22 -28.69 -16.15
CA GLN A 248 13.31 -27.36 -16.70
C GLN A 248 13.57 -27.38 -18.21
N GLU A 249 14.53 -28.19 -18.69
CA GLU A 249 14.84 -28.31 -20.12
C GLU A 249 13.63 -28.82 -20.92
N ARG A 250 12.96 -29.87 -20.47
CA ARG A 250 11.77 -30.42 -21.15
C ARG A 250 10.64 -29.37 -21.23
N ILE A 251 10.37 -28.65 -20.17
CA ILE A 251 9.31 -27.64 -20.14
C ILE A 251 9.69 -26.41 -20.99
N PHE A 252 10.96 -25.97 -20.95
CA PHE A 252 11.42 -24.82 -21.72
C PHE A 252 11.51 -25.08 -23.23
N ALA A 253 11.47 -26.35 -23.68
CA ALA A 253 11.33 -26.69 -25.11
C ALA A 253 10.02 -26.12 -25.71
N HIS A 254 8.99 -25.85 -24.90
CA HIS A 254 7.70 -25.25 -25.30
C HIS A 254 7.68 -23.72 -25.26
N TYR A 255 8.86 -23.07 -25.32
CA TYR A 255 8.94 -21.60 -25.20
C TYR A 255 8.12 -20.86 -26.28
N ASP A 256 8.23 -21.28 -27.55
CA ASP A 256 7.53 -20.62 -28.66
C ASP A 256 6.01 -20.79 -28.56
N GLU A 257 5.55 -21.95 -28.08
CA GLU A 257 4.13 -22.23 -27.86
C GLU A 257 3.59 -21.36 -26.72
N MET A 258 4.36 -21.20 -25.64
CA MET A 258 3.99 -20.33 -24.53
C MET A 258 3.94 -18.85 -24.95
N ALA A 259 4.94 -18.40 -25.71
CA ALA A 259 4.96 -17.04 -26.25
C ALA A 259 3.75 -16.77 -27.18
N ALA A 260 3.32 -17.76 -27.97
CA ALA A 260 2.12 -17.67 -28.80
C ALA A 260 0.83 -17.64 -27.98
N ALA A 261 0.72 -18.48 -26.93
CA ALA A 261 -0.44 -18.55 -26.05
C ALA A 261 -0.67 -17.25 -25.24
N LEU A 262 0.42 -16.55 -24.92
CA LEU A 262 0.38 -15.28 -24.18
C LEU A 262 -0.12 -14.09 -25.03
N ARG A 263 -0.07 -14.16 -26.35
CA ARG A 263 -0.51 -13.09 -27.28
C ARG A 263 -2.01 -13.10 -27.48
N ASP A 264 -2.74 -12.59 -26.50
CA ASP A 264 -4.19 -12.40 -26.56
C ASP A 264 -4.59 -11.19 -25.72
N ALA A 265 -5.30 -10.25 -26.33
CA ALA A 265 -5.77 -9.04 -25.66
C ALA A 265 -6.84 -9.33 -24.60
N ASP A 266 -7.66 -10.37 -24.81
CA ASP A 266 -8.68 -10.77 -23.83
C ASP A 266 -8.07 -11.60 -22.71
N LYS A 267 -8.25 -11.14 -21.46
CA LYS A 267 -7.69 -11.78 -20.28
C LYS A 267 -8.13 -13.22 -20.08
N LEU A 268 -9.44 -13.50 -20.21
CA LEU A 268 -9.98 -14.83 -19.95
C LEU A 268 -9.60 -15.82 -21.05
N SER A 269 -9.61 -15.38 -22.32
CA SER A 269 -9.12 -16.16 -23.44
C SER A 269 -7.65 -16.52 -23.29
N ARG A 270 -6.80 -15.55 -22.94
CA ARG A 270 -5.37 -15.76 -22.68
C ARG A 270 -5.13 -16.77 -21.57
N ILE A 271 -5.81 -16.63 -20.42
CA ILE A 271 -5.70 -17.57 -19.31
C ILE A 271 -6.07 -18.98 -19.78
N GLY A 272 -7.19 -19.14 -20.52
CA GLY A 272 -7.61 -20.44 -21.04
C GLY A 272 -6.57 -21.09 -21.96
N LYS A 273 -5.93 -20.33 -22.86
CA LYS A 273 -4.85 -20.82 -23.74
C LYS A 273 -3.62 -21.26 -22.96
N VAL A 274 -3.18 -20.43 -22.01
CA VAL A 274 -1.99 -20.73 -21.18
C VAL A 274 -2.22 -21.96 -20.32
N GLU A 275 -3.37 -22.09 -19.67
CA GLU A 275 -3.69 -23.27 -18.85
C GLU A 275 -3.82 -24.54 -19.69
N ALA A 276 -4.48 -24.48 -20.86
CA ALA A 276 -4.55 -25.62 -21.77
C ALA A 276 -3.14 -26.08 -22.24
N LEU A 277 -2.25 -25.14 -22.53
CA LEU A 277 -0.86 -25.46 -22.86
C LEU A 277 -0.13 -26.09 -21.68
N LYS A 278 -0.25 -25.53 -20.47
CA LYS A 278 0.37 -26.11 -19.25
C LYS A 278 -0.12 -27.53 -18.98
N GLU A 279 -1.40 -27.80 -19.21
CA GLU A 279 -1.96 -29.15 -19.07
C GLU A 279 -1.40 -30.11 -20.14
N SER A 280 -1.25 -29.67 -21.39
CA SER A 280 -0.65 -30.48 -22.45
C SER A 280 0.81 -30.83 -22.16
N ILE A 281 1.61 -29.85 -21.72
CA ILE A 281 3.00 -30.07 -21.32
C ILE A 281 3.09 -31.04 -20.12
N ARG A 282 2.22 -30.88 -19.11
CA ARG A 282 2.17 -31.81 -17.99
C ARG A 282 1.84 -33.25 -18.41
N ALA A 283 0.97 -33.43 -19.41
CA ALA A 283 0.61 -34.74 -19.93
C ALA A 283 1.73 -35.48 -20.67
N GLU A 284 2.83 -34.80 -21.03
CA GLU A 284 4.04 -35.43 -21.58
C GLU A 284 4.89 -36.16 -20.55
N PHE A 285 4.64 -35.91 -19.25
CA PHE A 285 5.26 -36.61 -18.15
C PHE A 285 4.41 -37.83 -17.76
N THR A 286 5.06 -38.97 -17.53
CA THR A 286 4.38 -40.18 -17.06
C THR A 286 3.78 -39.95 -15.66
N GLU A 287 2.82 -40.77 -15.23
CA GLU A 287 2.25 -40.67 -13.88
C GLU A 287 3.32 -40.81 -12.78
N GLU A 288 4.35 -41.64 -13.01
CA GLU A 288 5.46 -41.80 -12.08
C GLU A 288 6.31 -40.53 -12.01
N GLU A 289 6.62 -39.90 -13.14
CA GLU A 289 7.35 -38.63 -13.22
C GLU A 289 6.56 -37.48 -12.58
N GLN A 290 5.25 -37.39 -12.85
CA GLN A 290 4.38 -36.38 -12.25
C GLN A 290 4.32 -36.53 -10.71
N ALA A 291 4.33 -37.73 -10.20
CA ALA A 291 4.39 -37.99 -8.76
C ALA A 291 5.78 -37.67 -8.18
N ALA A 292 6.84 -38.00 -8.89
CA ALA A 292 8.22 -37.71 -8.47
C ALA A 292 8.52 -36.21 -8.47
N TRP A 293 7.99 -35.48 -9.45
CA TRP A 293 8.22 -34.05 -9.68
C TRP A 293 6.97 -33.18 -9.44
N GLU A 294 6.13 -33.58 -8.48
CA GLU A 294 4.87 -32.91 -8.14
C GLU A 294 5.03 -31.39 -7.91
N ARG A 295 6.19 -30.98 -7.37
CA ARG A 295 6.51 -29.57 -7.06
C ARG A 295 7.30 -28.88 -8.15
N GLU A 296 8.22 -29.60 -8.78
CA GLU A 296 9.15 -29.09 -9.79
C GLU A 296 8.43 -28.66 -11.06
N ILE A 297 7.49 -29.49 -11.55
CA ILE A 297 6.73 -29.20 -12.78
C ILE A 297 5.95 -27.87 -12.70
N PRO A 298 5.14 -27.59 -11.66
CA PRO A 298 4.45 -26.30 -11.55
C PRO A 298 5.40 -25.10 -11.46
N VAL A 299 6.53 -25.25 -10.76
CA VAL A 299 7.53 -24.19 -10.66
C VAL A 299 8.18 -23.89 -12.02
N ALA A 300 8.54 -24.94 -12.77
CA ALA A 300 9.13 -24.80 -14.10
C ALA A 300 8.14 -24.20 -15.12
N LEU A 301 6.87 -24.60 -15.09
CA LEU A 301 5.81 -24.02 -15.93
C LEU A 301 5.62 -22.52 -15.66
N LYS A 302 5.64 -22.11 -14.39
CA LYS A 302 5.57 -20.70 -14.02
C LYS A 302 6.81 -19.92 -14.47
N LYS A 303 8.00 -20.51 -14.37
CA LYS A 303 9.25 -19.92 -14.87
C LYS A 303 9.22 -19.76 -16.40
N LEU A 304 8.68 -20.73 -17.13
CA LEU A 304 8.50 -20.64 -18.58
C LEU A 304 7.58 -19.49 -18.97
N GLU A 305 6.40 -19.38 -18.33
CA GLU A 305 5.45 -18.29 -18.57
C GLU A 305 6.09 -16.93 -18.30
N LYS A 306 6.82 -16.82 -17.16
CA LYS A 306 7.54 -15.59 -16.79
C LYS A 306 8.59 -15.24 -17.83
N LYS A 307 9.43 -16.18 -18.25
CA LYS A 307 10.49 -15.94 -19.24
C LYS A 307 9.89 -15.54 -20.59
N ALA A 308 8.85 -16.25 -21.07
CA ALA A 308 8.22 -15.97 -22.37
C ALA A 308 7.62 -14.56 -22.42
N MET A 309 6.87 -14.14 -21.39
CA MET A 309 6.30 -12.80 -21.31
C MET A 309 7.37 -11.71 -21.28
N ARG A 310 8.38 -11.87 -20.43
CA ARG A 310 9.44 -10.87 -20.22
C ARG A 310 10.30 -10.68 -21.46
N THR A 311 10.74 -11.79 -22.06
CA THR A 311 11.56 -11.77 -23.27
C THR A 311 10.79 -11.15 -24.44
N MET A 312 9.50 -11.49 -24.61
CA MET A 312 8.66 -10.90 -25.64
C MET A 312 8.64 -9.37 -25.53
N VAL A 313 8.36 -8.84 -24.35
CA VAL A 313 8.30 -7.38 -24.13
C VAL A 313 9.65 -6.70 -24.38
N VAL A 314 10.75 -7.30 -23.93
CA VAL A 314 12.08 -6.69 -24.03
C VAL A 314 12.67 -6.78 -25.44
N GLU A 315 12.42 -7.86 -26.19
CA GLU A 315 12.97 -8.07 -27.53
C GLU A 315 12.13 -7.44 -28.63
N THR A 316 10.82 -7.53 -28.53
CA THR A 316 9.92 -7.05 -29.59
C THR A 316 9.32 -5.68 -29.30
N GLY A 317 9.34 -5.22 -28.07
CA GLY A 317 8.63 -4.02 -27.61
C GLY A 317 7.10 -4.17 -27.59
N GLU A 318 6.59 -5.38 -27.86
CA GLU A 318 5.16 -5.69 -27.92
C GLU A 318 4.71 -6.37 -26.63
N ARG A 319 3.62 -5.88 -26.05
CA ARG A 319 3.02 -6.42 -24.82
C ARG A 319 2.04 -7.55 -25.17
N VAL A 320 1.61 -8.31 -24.16
CA VAL A 320 0.70 -9.45 -24.35
C VAL A 320 -0.64 -9.11 -25.01
N ASP A 321 -1.06 -7.85 -24.95
CA ASP A 321 -2.26 -7.32 -25.61
C ASP A 321 -1.98 -6.50 -26.88
N GLY A 322 -0.75 -6.53 -27.38
CA GLY A 322 -0.32 -5.87 -28.61
C GLY A 322 0.02 -4.38 -28.46
N ARG A 323 -0.08 -3.81 -27.24
CA ARG A 323 0.29 -2.41 -26.99
C ARG A 323 1.80 -2.18 -27.02
N ALA A 324 2.19 -0.95 -27.35
CA ALA A 324 3.54 -0.43 -27.10
C ALA A 324 3.78 -0.21 -25.59
N ALA A 325 5.05 -0.01 -25.21
CA ALA A 325 5.43 0.12 -23.79
C ALA A 325 4.78 1.31 -23.08
N ASP A 326 4.57 2.43 -23.76
CA ASP A 326 3.99 3.67 -23.25
C ASP A 326 2.49 3.83 -23.53
N GLU A 327 1.88 2.86 -24.23
CA GLU A 327 0.48 2.93 -24.63
C GLU A 327 -0.47 2.60 -23.46
N ILE A 328 -1.50 3.44 -23.31
CA ILE A 328 -2.55 3.31 -22.30
C ILE A 328 -3.78 2.65 -22.92
N ARG A 329 -4.41 1.72 -22.19
CA ARG A 329 -5.65 1.06 -22.60
C ARG A 329 -6.78 2.07 -22.87
N PRO A 330 -7.76 1.75 -23.74
CA PRO A 330 -8.92 2.61 -23.99
C PRO A 330 -9.63 3.01 -22.69
N ILE A 331 -9.98 4.29 -22.56
CA ILE A 331 -10.62 4.86 -21.37
C ILE A 331 -12.08 5.19 -21.69
N MET A 332 -12.99 4.79 -20.80
CA MET A 332 -14.39 5.22 -20.77
C MET A 332 -14.68 5.88 -19.42
N VAL A 333 -15.30 7.03 -19.46
CA VAL A 333 -15.71 7.83 -18.29
C VAL A 333 -17.19 8.13 -18.37
N LYS A 334 -17.90 8.01 -17.23
CA LYS A 334 -19.28 8.48 -17.06
C LYS A 334 -19.41 9.16 -15.71
N ASP A 335 -19.90 10.37 -15.71
CA ASP A 335 -20.38 11.06 -14.50
C ASP A 335 -21.86 10.75 -14.27
N ASN A 336 -22.39 11.14 -13.12
CA ASN A 336 -23.82 10.97 -12.80
C ASN A 336 -24.37 9.56 -13.09
N TYR A 337 -23.57 8.53 -12.86
CA TYR A 337 -23.95 7.17 -13.20
C TYR A 337 -25.14 6.64 -12.37
N LEU A 338 -25.19 7.03 -11.08
CA LEU A 338 -26.28 6.72 -10.16
C LEU A 338 -27.04 8.01 -9.77
N PRO A 339 -28.27 8.20 -10.22
CA PRO A 339 -28.94 9.50 -10.11
C PRO A 339 -29.42 9.88 -8.69
N LEU A 340 -29.58 8.91 -7.78
CA LEU A 340 -30.14 9.14 -6.44
C LEU A 340 -29.11 9.23 -5.32
N VAL A 341 -27.82 9.02 -5.63
CA VAL A 341 -26.71 9.18 -4.68
C VAL A 341 -26.20 10.64 -4.67
N HIS A 342 -25.33 11.00 -3.73
CA HIS A 342 -24.82 12.37 -3.60
C HIS A 342 -23.79 12.75 -4.67
N GLY A 343 -23.20 11.77 -5.35
CA GLY A 343 -22.31 11.90 -6.50
C GLY A 343 -21.84 10.51 -6.93
N SER A 344 -21.58 10.33 -8.22
CA SER A 344 -21.07 9.04 -8.72
C SER A 344 -20.29 9.18 -10.01
N GLY A 345 -19.24 8.39 -10.16
CA GLY A 345 -18.42 8.29 -11.35
C GLY A 345 -18.13 6.84 -11.70
N LEU A 346 -18.28 6.49 -12.98
CA LEU A 346 -17.82 5.21 -13.52
C LEU A 346 -16.58 5.47 -14.36
N PHE A 347 -15.48 4.86 -13.95
CA PHE A 347 -14.21 4.90 -14.69
C PHE A 347 -13.84 3.51 -15.16
N GLN A 348 -13.50 3.41 -16.45
CA GLN A 348 -13.04 2.15 -17.06
C GLN A 348 -11.79 2.40 -17.89
N ARG A 349 -10.81 1.51 -17.76
CA ARG A 349 -9.58 1.46 -18.54
C ARG A 349 -9.34 0.03 -19.00
N GLY A 350 -9.59 -0.24 -20.27
CA GLY A 350 -9.63 -1.61 -20.81
C GLY A 350 -10.58 -2.49 -20.00
N GLN A 351 -10.08 -3.61 -19.50
CA GLN A 351 -10.79 -4.58 -18.64
C GLN A 351 -10.61 -4.27 -17.14
N THR A 352 -10.53 -3.01 -16.76
CA THR A 352 -10.56 -2.56 -15.35
C THR A 352 -11.61 -1.48 -15.20
N GLN A 353 -12.67 -1.75 -14.42
CA GLN A 353 -13.81 -0.87 -14.24
C GLN A 353 -14.10 -0.66 -12.76
N VAL A 354 -14.29 0.60 -12.36
CA VAL A 354 -14.62 1.00 -10.97
C VAL A 354 -15.77 1.98 -10.98
N LEU A 355 -16.77 1.71 -10.15
CA LEU A 355 -17.86 2.61 -9.82
C LEU A 355 -17.58 3.23 -8.46
N SER A 356 -17.35 4.55 -8.42
CA SER A 356 -17.17 5.30 -7.19
C SER A 356 -18.42 6.08 -6.84
N VAL A 357 -18.81 6.04 -5.56
CA VAL A 357 -20.05 6.62 -5.05
C VAL A 357 -19.77 7.50 -3.85
N LEU A 358 -20.21 8.74 -3.92
CA LEU A 358 -20.07 9.74 -2.86
C LEU A 358 -21.28 9.76 -1.94
N SER A 359 -21.01 9.83 -0.64
CA SER A 359 -21.98 10.19 0.41
C SER A 359 -21.44 11.39 1.20
N LEU A 360 -22.29 12.37 1.41
CA LEU A 360 -22.05 13.57 2.22
C LEU A 360 -22.89 13.49 3.48
N GLY A 361 -22.31 13.80 4.64
CA GLY A 361 -22.99 13.80 5.92
C GLY A 361 -22.57 14.98 6.78
N MET A 362 -23.12 15.08 8.00
CA MET A 362 -22.67 16.08 8.99
C MET A 362 -21.27 15.78 9.48
N LEU A 363 -20.53 16.78 9.96
CA LEU A 363 -19.15 16.63 10.46
C LEU A 363 -19.03 15.55 11.57
N ASN A 364 -20.04 15.48 12.45
CA ASN A 364 -20.10 14.47 13.52
C ASN A 364 -20.33 13.02 13.03
N GLU A 365 -20.63 12.82 11.74
CA GLU A 365 -20.68 11.50 11.08
C GLU A 365 -19.31 11.05 10.55
N GLY A 366 -18.27 11.87 10.72
CA GLY A 366 -16.88 11.47 10.47
C GLY A 366 -16.48 10.23 11.29
N GLN A 367 -15.50 9.50 10.79
CA GLN A 367 -15.02 8.29 11.44
C GLN A 367 -14.23 8.63 12.71
N ARG A 368 -14.64 8.09 13.87
CA ARG A 368 -13.83 8.13 15.09
C ARG A 368 -12.79 7.02 15.06
N LEU A 369 -11.57 7.35 15.44
CA LEU A 369 -10.45 6.42 15.48
C LEU A 369 -10.13 6.02 16.93
N ASP A 370 -10.13 4.72 17.19
CA ASP A 370 -9.68 4.13 18.47
C ASP A 370 -8.30 3.48 18.20
N THR A 371 -7.25 4.30 18.21
CA THR A 371 -5.86 3.95 17.86
C THR A 371 -4.89 4.45 18.92
N ILE A 372 -3.65 3.98 18.89
CA ILE A 372 -2.57 4.48 19.77
C ILE A 372 -1.91 5.76 19.25
N GLU A 373 -2.25 6.23 18.06
CA GLU A 373 -1.78 7.52 17.53
C GLU A 373 -2.53 8.70 18.18
N PRO A 374 -1.96 9.93 18.15
CA PRO A 374 -2.62 11.14 18.67
C PRO A 374 -3.70 11.69 17.69
N THR A 375 -4.39 10.82 16.96
CA THR A 375 -5.41 11.19 15.97
C THR A 375 -6.77 10.72 16.44
N GLU A 376 -7.78 11.61 16.44
CA GLU A 376 -9.12 11.32 16.98
C GLU A 376 -10.13 10.88 15.92
N GLY A 377 -9.95 11.26 14.66
CA GLY A 377 -10.92 10.94 13.61
C GLY A 377 -10.51 11.30 12.21
N LYS A 378 -11.36 10.91 11.25
CA LYS A 378 -11.26 11.26 9.84
C LYS A 378 -12.55 11.91 9.36
N ARG A 379 -12.45 13.07 8.74
CA ARG A 379 -13.55 13.72 8.03
C ARG A 379 -13.76 13.12 6.64
N TYR A 380 -12.69 12.77 5.95
CA TYR A 380 -12.69 12.06 4.67
C TYR A 380 -12.42 10.58 4.86
N MET A 381 -13.26 9.75 4.27
CA MET A 381 -13.17 8.30 4.30
C MET A 381 -13.22 7.75 2.89
N HIS A 382 -12.25 6.93 2.50
CA HIS A 382 -12.27 6.22 1.24
C HIS A 382 -12.31 4.71 1.46
N HIS A 383 -13.39 4.06 1.01
CA HIS A 383 -13.54 2.61 1.09
C HIS A 383 -13.46 1.97 -0.30
N TYR A 384 -12.74 0.88 -0.38
CA TYR A 384 -12.49 0.14 -1.60
C TYR A 384 -12.97 -1.30 -1.43
N ASN A 385 -13.79 -1.79 -2.35
CA ASN A 385 -14.32 -3.14 -2.35
C ASN A 385 -13.87 -3.90 -3.59
N PHE A 386 -13.37 -5.12 -3.39
CA PHE A 386 -12.86 -6.00 -4.44
C PHE A 386 -13.58 -7.37 -4.36
N PRO A 387 -14.82 -7.46 -4.84
CA PRO A 387 -15.60 -8.69 -4.80
C PRO A 387 -15.07 -9.73 -5.79
N PRO A 388 -15.24 -11.04 -5.52
CA PRO A 388 -14.69 -12.11 -6.38
C PRO A 388 -15.13 -12.02 -7.85
N PHE A 389 -16.34 -11.56 -8.12
CA PHE A 389 -16.85 -11.46 -9.49
C PHE A 389 -16.03 -10.51 -10.39
N CYS A 390 -15.31 -9.54 -9.82
CA CYS A 390 -14.54 -8.58 -10.62
C CYS A 390 -13.32 -9.22 -11.32
N THR A 391 -12.92 -10.40 -10.90
CA THR A 391 -11.89 -11.24 -11.55
C THR A 391 -12.48 -12.48 -12.24
N GLY A 392 -13.80 -12.65 -12.21
CA GLY A 392 -14.47 -13.83 -12.75
C GLY A 392 -14.40 -15.06 -11.83
N GLU A 393 -14.10 -14.85 -10.56
CA GLU A 393 -13.94 -15.92 -9.57
C GLU A 393 -15.16 -16.05 -8.65
N THR A 394 -15.31 -17.22 -8.06
CA THR A 394 -16.21 -17.43 -6.91
C THR A 394 -15.44 -17.23 -5.61
N GLY A 395 -16.09 -16.72 -4.58
CA GLY A 395 -15.42 -16.51 -3.30
C GLY A 395 -16.36 -16.07 -2.19
N ARG A 396 -15.88 -16.18 -0.95
CA ARG A 396 -16.63 -15.76 0.23
C ARG A 396 -16.57 -14.24 0.39
N MET A 397 -17.73 -13.62 0.49
CA MET A 397 -17.84 -12.21 0.91
C MET A 397 -17.73 -12.11 2.44
N GLY A 398 -17.04 -11.08 2.90
CA GLY A 398 -16.78 -10.88 4.33
C GLY A 398 -16.28 -9.48 4.63
N SER A 399 -15.51 -9.35 5.72
CA SER A 399 -14.85 -8.08 6.07
C SER A 399 -13.76 -7.73 5.06
N PRO A 400 -13.45 -6.44 4.88
CA PRO A 400 -12.34 -6.00 4.03
C PRO A 400 -11.04 -6.74 4.36
N LYS A 401 -10.35 -7.19 3.32
CA LYS A 401 -9.05 -7.85 3.41
C LYS A 401 -7.92 -6.80 3.39
N ARG A 402 -6.71 -7.21 3.74
CA ARG A 402 -5.51 -6.34 3.73
C ARG A 402 -5.30 -5.59 2.41
N ARG A 403 -5.60 -6.25 1.27
CA ARG A 403 -5.52 -5.63 -0.06
C ARG A 403 -6.52 -4.48 -0.20
N GLU A 404 -7.76 -4.68 0.22
CA GLU A 404 -8.82 -3.68 0.13
C GLU A 404 -8.50 -2.46 0.99
N ILE A 405 -7.98 -2.67 2.20
CA ILE A 405 -7.52 -1.60 3.08
C ILE A 405 -6.34 -0.82 2.46
N GLY A 406 -5.32 -1.50 1.94
CA GLY A 406 -4.17 -0.84 1.34
C GLY A 406 -4.50 -0.06 0.06
N HIS A 407 -5.37 -0.61 -0.81
CA HIS A 407 -5.81 0.09 -2.02
C HIS A 407 -6.73 1.26 -1.70
N GLY A 408 -7.59 1.12 -0.69
CA GLY A 408 -8.44 2.21 -0.17
C GLY A 408 -7.60 3.37 0.37
N ASN A 409 -6.59 3.06 1.19
CA ASN A 409 -5.68 4.05 1.75
C ASN A 409 -4.88 4.81 0.67
N LEU A 410 -4.42 4.13 -0.38
CA LEU A 410 -3.72 4.80 -1.48
C LEU A 410 -4.62 5.83 -2.19
N ALA A 411 -5.87 5.48 -2.48
CA ALA A 411 -6.84 6.40 -3.08
C ALA A 411 -7.27 7.51 -2.09
N GLU A 412 -7.34 7.23 -0.79
CA GLU A 412 -7.59 8.24 0.24
C GLU A 412 -6.45 9.27 0.28
N ARG A 413 -5.20 8.83 0.40
CA ARG A 413 -4.00 9.70 0.38
C ARG A 413 -3.90 10.52 -0.91
N ALA A 414 -4.30 9.95 -2.05
CA ALA A 414 -4.26 10.61 -3.34
C ALA A 414 -5.18 11.84 -3.42
N LEU A 415 -6.30 11.83 -2.70
CA LEU A 415 -7.34 12.85 -2.79
C LEU A 415 -7.32 13.85 -1.62
N LEU A 416 -6.76 13.48 -0.48
CA LEU A 416 -6.67 14.36 0.70
C LEU A 416 -6.15 15.77 0.37
N PRO A 417 -5.05 15.95 -0.42
CA PRO A 417 -4.46 17.26 -0.68
C PRO A 417 -5.34 18.21 -1.49
N VAL A 418 -6.35 17.68 -2.17
CA VAL A 418 -7.24 18.48 -3.04
C VAL A 418 -8.62 18.72 -2.45
N LEU A 419 -8.93 18.14 -1.30
CA LEU A 419 -10.22 18.36 -0.64
C LEU A 419 -10.30 19.76 -0.03
N PRO A 420 -11.49 20.39 -0.05
CA PRO A 420 -11.72 21.66 0.63
C PRO A 420 -11.61 21.50 2.15
N ASP A 421 -11.23 22.54 2.87
CA ASP A 421 -11.27 22.55 4.32
C ASP A 421 -12.72 22.51 4.87
N GLU A 422 -12.89 22.30 6.17
CA GLU A 422 -14.22 22.15 6.78
C GLU A 422 -15.00 23.48 6.85
N ASN A 423 -14.31 24.63 6.83
CA ASN A 423 -14.97 25.94 6.82
C ASN A 423 -15.55 26.23 5.44
N GLU A 424 -14.84 25.82 4.37
CA GLU A 424 -15.30 25.98 3.00
C GLU A 424 -16.42 24.97 2.67
N PHE A 425 -16.27 23.72 3.12
CA PHE A 425 -17.20 22.63 2.81
C PHE A 425 -17.50 21.78 4.06
N PRO A 426 -18.48 22.16 4.90
CA PRO A 426 -18.72 21.59 6.23
C PRO A 426 -19.40 20.22 6.19
N TYR A 427 -18.85 19.27 5.45
CA TYR A 427 -19.37 17.91 5.32
C TYR A 427 -18.33 16.88 5.74
N ALA A 428 -18.78 15.83 6.40
CA ALA A 428 -18.09 14.56 6.37
C ALA A 428 -18.25 13.95 4.97
N ILE A 429 -17.14 13.48 4.39
CA ILE A 429 -17.09 13.02 3.00
C ILE A 429 -16.74 11.54 3.00
N ARG A 430 -17.59 10.70 2.42
CA ARG A 430 -17.31 9.28 2.25
C ARG A 430 -17.41 8.89 0.78
N VAL A 431 -16.35 8.33 0.22
CA VAL A 431 -16.35 7.74 -1.12
C VAL A 431 -16.19 6.22 -0.99
N VAL A 432 -17.02 5.48 -1.71
CA VAL A 432 -16.91 4.02 -1.84
C VAL A 432 -16.62 3.67 -3.28
N SER A 433 -15.50 2.99 -3.51
CA SER A 433 -15.11 2.49 -4.83
C SER A 433 -15.39 1.00 -4.93
N GLU A 434 -16.36 0.64 -5.77
CA GLU A 434 -16.75 -0.73 -6.09
C GLU A 434 -16.02 -1.18 -7.36
N VAL A 435 -15.14 -2.16 -7.25
CA VAL A 435 -14.45 -2.73 -8.41
C VAL A 435 -15.40 -3.69 -9.14
N MET A 436 -15.80 -3.32 -10.35
CA MET A 436 -16.74 -4.10 -11.17
C MET A 436 -16.00 -5.10 -12.07
N GLU A 437 -14.81 -4.74 -12.55
CA GLU A 437 -13.95 -5.61 -13.35
C GLU A 437 -12.49 -5.25 -13.09
N SER A 438 -11.57 -6.24 -13.08
CA SER A 438 -10.16 -6.01 -12.81
C SER A 438 -9.22 -6.83 -13.70
N ASN A 439 -8.40 -6.11 -14.44
CA ASN A 439 -7.20 -6.61 -15.12
C ASN A 439 -6.01 -5.67 -14.89
N GLY A 440 -5.65 -5.49 -13.61
CA GLY A 440 -4.54 -4.64 -13.17
C GLY A 440 -4.93 -3.21 -12.85
N SER A 441 -4.32 -2.69 -11.79
CA SER A 441 -4.41 -1.32 -11.30
C SER A 441 -5.81 -0.78 -11.03
N SER A 442 -6.62 -1.55 -10.33
CA SER A 442 -7.95 -1.11 -9.86
C SER A 442 -7.88 0.03 -8.83
N SER A 443 -6.78 0.17 -8.06
CA SER A 443 -6.59 1.31 -7.16
C SER A 443 -6.46 2.64 -7.90
N MET A 444 -5.79 2.67 -9.05
CA MET A 444 -5.69 3.88 -9.87
C MET A 444 -7.02 4.20 -10.56
N ALA A 445 -7.77 3.19 -10.98
CA ALA A 445 -9.14 3.38 -11.44
C ALA A 445 -10.06 3.89 -10.32
N SER A 446 -9.86 3.45 -9.06
CA SER A 446 -10.58 3.98 -7.90
C SER A 446 -10.28 5.46 -7.65
N THR A 447 -9.02 5.87 -7.75
CA THR A 447 -8.63 7.29 -7.63
C THR A 447 -9.34 8.14 -8.68
N CYS A 448 -9.28 7.72 -9.96
CA CYS A 448 -9.97 8.42 -11.05
C CYS A 448 -11.49 8.45 -10.84
N GLY A 449 -12.10 7.32 -10.51
CA GLY A 449 -13.55 7.21 -10.25
C GLY A 449 -13.99 8.06 -9.05
N SER A 450 -13.16 8.14 -8.01
CA SER A 450 -13.44 8.96 -6.82
C SER A 450 -13.34 10.45 -7.12
N THR A 451 -12.37 10.89 -7.93
CA THR A 451 -12.29 12.25 -8.45
C THR A 451 -13.60 12.62 -9.19
N LEU A 452 -14.07 11.74 -10.08
CA LEU A 452 -15.32 11.95 -10.81
C LEU A 452 -16.53 12.05 -9.87
N ALA A 453 -16.61 11.16 -8.86
CA ALA A 453 -17.70 11.16 -7.89
C ALA A 453 -17.72 12.43 -7.03
N LEU A 454 -16.56 12.94 -6.62
CA LEU A 454 -16.43 14.21 -5.88
C LEU A 454 -16.86 15.39 -6.75
N MET A 455 -16.38 15.46 -7.99
CA MET A 455 -16.74 16.54 -8.94
C MET A 455 -18.23 16.51 -9.29
N ASP A 456 -18.79 15.32 -9.53
CA ASP A 456 -20.22 15.13 -9.80
C ASP A 456 -21.11 15.48 -8.60
N GLY A 457 -20.62 15.28 -7.38
CA GLY A 457 -21.30 15.64 -6.14
C GLY A 457 -21.19 17.11 -5.74
N GLY A 458 -20.45 17.92 -6.50
CA GLY A 458 -20.26 19.34 -6.23
C GLY A 458 -19.33 19.60 -5.04
N VAL A 459 -18.43 18.69 -4.74
CA VAL A 459 -17.33 18.94 -3.77
C VAL A 459 -16.32 19.85 -4.46
N PRO A 460 -16.02 21.04 -3.91
CA PRO A 460 -15.13 22.00 -4.54
C PRO A 460 -13.65 21.61 -4.35
N ILE A 461 -13.26 20.48 -4.97
CA ILE A 461 -11.86 20.04 -4.93
C ILE A 461 -10.95 21.07 -5.61
N LYS A 462 -9.77 21.28 -5.03
CA LYS A 462 -8.77 22.25 -5.50
C LYS A 462 -8.35 21.99 -6.95
N ARG A 463 -8.15 20.73 -7.30
CA ARG A 463 -7.81 20.23 -8.65
C ARG A 463 -8.23 18.78 -8.79
N PRO A 464 -8.59 18.31 -9.99
CA PRO A 464 -8.86 16.90 -10.23
C PRO A 464 -7.55 16.06 -10.19
N VAL A 465 -7.67 14.85 -9.68
CA VAL A 465 -6.58 13.88 -9.53
C VAL A 465 -6.79 12.73 -10.50
N SER A 466 -5.74 12.32 -11.18
CA SER A 466 -5.67 11.06 -11.93
C SER A 466 -4.56 10.15 -11.39
N GLY A 467 -4.59 8.88 -11.77
CA GLY A 467 -3.59 7.90 -11.38
C GLY A 467 -3.27 6.89 -12.46
N ILE A 468 -2.02 6.44 -12.48
CA ILE A 468 -1.53 5.43 -13.41
C ILE A 468 -0.64 4.42 -12.68
N ALA A 469 -0.63 3.16 -13.13
CA ALA A 469 0.33 2.16 -12.69
C ALA A 469 1.37 1.91 -13.79
N MET A 470 2.61 2.10 -13.41
CA MET A 470 3.79 1.83 -14.22
C MET A 470 4.36 0.46 -13.85
N GLY A 471 5.05 -0.17 -14.77
CA GLY A 471 5.79 -1.39 -14.54
C GLY A 471 7.21 -1.32 -15.05
N LEU A 472 8.00 -2.31 -14.66
CA LEU A 472 9.39 -2.46 -15.11
C LEU A 472 9.63 -3.91 -15.48
N ILE A 473 10.32 -4.12 -16.60
CA ILE A 473 10.86 -5.42 -16.98
C ILE A 473 12.34 -5.24 -17.30
N GLN A 474 13.20 -5.98 -16.60
CA GLN A 474 14.63 -6.04 -16.82
C GLN A 474 15.01 -7.45 -17.26
N GLU A 475 15.48 -7.61 -18.48
CA GLU A 475 15.89 -8.91 -19.02
C GLU A 475 17.13 -8.74 -19.88
N GLU A 476 18.16 -9.58 -19.66
CA GLU A 476 19.41 -9.61 -20.45
C GLU A 476 20.09 -8.22 -20.58
N GLY A 477 20.08 -7.44 -19.49
CA GLY A 477 20.71 -6.11 -19.45
C GLY A 477 19.89 -4.99 -20.13
N LYS A 478 18.71 -5.29 -20.65
CA LYS A 478 17.77 -4.30 -21.19
C LYS A 478 16.70 -3.98 -20.15
N THR A 479 16.23 -2.75 -20.15
CA THR A 479 15.20 -2.25 -19.23
C THR A 479 14.08 -1.56 -20.00
N VAL A 480 12.84 -2.00 -19.78
CA VAL A 480 11.64 -1.41 -20.36
C VAL A 480 10.72 -0.93 -19.25
N VAL A 481 10.33 0.34 -19.30
CA VAL A 481 9.30 0.92 -18.43
C VAL A 481 7.97 0.84 -19.15
N LEU A 482 6.95 0.30 -18.48
CA LEU A 482 5.61 0.11 -19.03
C LEU A 482 4.62 1.09 -18.40
N SER A 483 3.82 1.75 -19.25
CA SER A 483 2.65 2.53 -18.82
C SER A 483 1.41 1.66 -18.72
N ASP A 484 0.57 1.91 -17.72
CA ASP A 484 -0.72 1.24 -17.54
C ASP A 484 -0.61 -0.28 -17.62
N ILE A 485 0.10 -0.86 -16.63
CA ILE A 485 0.27 -2.31 -16.53
C ILE A 485 -1.04 -3.05 -16.27
N GLN A 486 -1.16 -4.22 -16.88
CA GLN A 486 -2.22 -5.17 -16.57
C GLN A 486 -1.77 -6.23 -15.56
N GLY A 487 -2.73 -7.04 -15.06
CA GLY A 487 -2.47 -7.98 -13.96
C GLY A 487 -1.33 -8.97 -14.20
N LEU A 488 -1.10 -9.43 -15.44
CA LEU A 488 0.00 -10.32 -15.76
C LEU A 488 1.36 -9.61 -15.66
N GLU A 489 1.42 -8.35 -16.07
CA GLU A 489 2.64 -7.53 -16.02
C GLU A 489 2.99 -7.10 -14.60
N ASP A 490 1.98 -6.87 -13.74
CA ASP A 490 2.16 -6.69 -12.28
C ASP A 490 2.74 -7.97 -11.63
N PHE A 491 2.17 -9.12 -11.98
CA PHE A 491 2.56 -10.39 -11.36
C PHE A 491 3.95 -10.89 -11.80
N LEU A 492 4.28 -10.80 -13.10
CA LEU A 492 5.52 -11.33 -13.68
C LEU A 492 6.62 -10.26 -13.86
N GLY A 493 6.29 -8.98 -13.74
CA GLY A 493 7.22 -7.87 -13.84
C GLY A 493 8.09 -7.69 -12.58
N ASP A 494 9.03 -6.77 -12.69
CA ASP A 494 10.01 -6.47 -11.64
C ASP A 494 9.56 -5.34 -10.71
N MET A 495 8.66 -4.48 -11.17
CA MET A 495 8.17 -3.34 -10.39
C MET A 495 6.69 -3.08 -10.69
N ASP A 496 5.91 -2.80 -9.67
CA ASP A 496 4.59 -2.16 -9.70
C ASP A 496 4.73 -0.77 -9.07
N PHE A 497 4.49 0.27 -9.87
CA PHE A 497 4.74 1.65 -9.49
C PHE A 497 3.52 2.52 -9.80
N LYS A 498 2.74 2.82 -8.79
CA LYS A 498 1.50 3.62 -8.87
C LYS A 498 1.80 5.06 -8.52
N VAL A 499 1.39 5.98 -9.38
CA VAL A 499 1.57 7.41 -9.21
C VAL A 499 0.24 8.13 -9.42
N THR A 500 -0.17 8.92 -8.44
CA THR A 500 -1.33 9.80 -8.52
C THR A 500 -0.91 11.26 -8.44
N GLY A 501 -1.71 12.14 -9.00
CA GLY A 501 -1.44 13.57 -8.91
C GLY A 501 -2.39 14.40 -9.74
N THR A 502 -2.23 15.70 -9.58
CA THR A 502 -2.90 16.76 -10.32
C THR A 502 -2.03 17.21 -11.51
N THR A 503 -2.40 18.33 -12.13
CA THR A 503 -1.55 19.03 -13.11
C THR A 503 -0.29 19.64 -12.48
N GLU A 504 -0.32 19.94 -11.18
CA GLU A 504 0.76 20.63 -10.48
C GLU A 504 1.83 19.66 -9.92
N GLY A 505 1.39 18.49 -9.41
CA GLY A 505 2.33 17.56 -8.81
C GLY A 505 1.71 16.26 -8.32
N ILE A 506 2.54 15.48 -7.64
CA ILE A 506 2.22 14.17 -7.09
C ILE A 506 1.44 14.35 -5.79
N THR A 507 0.35 13.57 -5.63
CA THR A 507 -0.46 13.52 -4.40
C THR A 507 -0.29 12.22 -3.63
N ALA A 508 -0.04 11.10 -4.32
CA ALA A 508 0.35 9.86 -3.66
C ALA A 508 1.16 8.96 -4.60
N LEU A 509 1.91 8.05 -4.00
CA LEU A 509 2.76 7.12 -4.72
C LEU A 509 2.87 5.81 -3.95
N GLN A 510 2.88 4.68 -4.69
CA GLN A 510 3.16 3.37 -4.11
C GLN A 510 4.02 2.56 -5.08
N MET A 511 5.12 1.98 -4.59
CA MET A 511 5.99 1.11 -5.35
C MET A 511 6.27 -0.19 -4.60
N ASP A 512 6.20 -1.30 -5.32
CA ASP A 512 6.74 -2.60 -4.94
C ASP A 512 7.78 -3.01 -5.98
N ASN A 513 9.02 -3.13 -5.58
CA ASN A 513 10.14 -3.48 -6.44
C ASN A 513 10.76 -4.81 -6.03
N LYS A 514 10.91 -5.70 -7.00
CA LYS A 514 11.49 -7.05 -6.85
C LYS A 514 12.84 -7.18 -7.56
N ALA A 515 13.25 -6.14 -8.33
CA ALA A 515 14.48 -6.17 -9.11
C ALA A 515 15.65 -5.58 -8.33
N THR A 516 16.76 -6.27 -8.30
CA THR A 516 18.06 -5.70 -7.92
C THR A 516 18.58 -4.86 -9.09
N GLY A 517 19.01 -3.62 -8.84
CA GLY A 517 19.56 -2.74 -9.90
C GLY A 517 18.57 -1.69 -10.44
N LEU A 518 17.49 -1.41 -9.71
CA LEU A 518 16.67 -0.24 -9.96
C LEU A 518 17.49 1.03 -9.66
N THR A 519 17.88 1.76 -10.69
CA THR A 519 18.65 3.01 -10.55
C THR A 519 17.72 4.22 -10.46
N PHE A 520 18.22 5.31 -9.89
CA PHE A 520 17.47 6.57 -9.85
C PHE A 520 17.19 7.15 -11.25
N ASP A 521 18.00 6.84 -12.26
CA ASP A 521 17.72 7.21 -13.65
C ASP A 521 16.51 6.46 -14.22
N ILE A 522 16.35 5.19 -13.86
CA ILE A 522 15.16 4.41 -14.23
C ILE A 522 13.93 4.95 -13.51
N LEU A 523 14.03 5.28 -12.22
CA LEU A 523 12.95 5.89 -11.45
C LEU A 523 12.55 7.26 -12.02
N ALA A 524 13.52 8.11 -12.39
CA ALA A 524 13.26 9.40 -13.03
C ALA A 524 12.48 9.23 -14.35
N ARG A 525 12.88 8.26 -15.19
CA ARG A 525 12.16 7.93 -16.42
C ARG A 525 10.74 7.42 -16.14
N ALA A 526 10.58 6.56 -15.15
CA ALA A 526 9.27 6.03 -14.77
C ALA A 526 8.33 7.13 -14.24
N LEU A 527 8.85 8.06 -13.44
CA LEU A 527 8.10 9.23 -12.95
C LEU A 527 7.70 10.17 -14.11
N GLN A 528 8.61 10.46 -15.04
CA GLN A 528 8.30 11.30 -16.20
C GLN A 528 7.23 10.65 -17.09
N GLN A 529 7.36 9.36 -17.40
CA GLN A 529 6.37 8.61 -18.18
C GLN A 529 5.03 8.50 -17.46
N ALA A 530 5.04 8.38 -16.11
CA ALA A 530 3.83 8.42 -15.28
C ALA A 530 3.14 9.80 -15.34
N LYS A 531 3.91 10.89 -15.35
CA LYS A 531 3.38 12.26 -15.50
C LYS A 531 2.61 12.43 -16.82
N GLU A 532 3.21 11.98 -17.91
CA GLU A 532 2.58 12.01 -19.25
C GLU A 532 1.31 11.15 -19.30
N GLY A 533 1.37 9.94 -18.74
CA GLY A 533 0.23 9.04 -18.65
C GLY A 533 -0.89 9.59 -17.78
N ARG A 534 -0.59 10.20 -16.63
CA ARG A 534 -1.58 10.87 -15.77
C ARG A 534 -2.27 12.04 -16.49
N ALA A 535 -1.48 12.85 -17.21
CA ALA A 535 -2.03 13.97 -17.98
C ALA A 535 -3.00 13.49 -19.06
N PHE A 536 -2.66 12.41 -19.78
CA PHE A 536 -3.55 11.80 -20.78
C PHE A 536 -4.85 11.28 -20.14
N ILE A 537 -4.77 10.55 -19.03
CA ILE A 537 -5.94 10.03 -18.30
C ILE A 537 -6.81 11.18 -17.80
N LEU A 538 -6.20 12.20 -17.21
CA LEU A 538 -6.87 13.36 -16.68
C LEU A 538 -7.66 14.10 -17.78
N GLN A 539 -7.07 14.28 -18.97
CA GLN A 539 -7.77 14.89 -20.08
C GLN A 539 -9.04 14.13 -20.47
N LYS A 540 -8.98 12.78 -20.49
CA LYS A 540 -10.17 11.95 -20.74
C LYS A 540 -11.26 12.10 -19.69
N MET A 541 -10.91 12.35 -18.45
CA MET A 541 -11.87 12.65 -17.38
C MET A 541 -12.49 14.03 -17.57
N LEU A 542 -11.67 15.04 -17.88
CA LEU A 542 -12.10 16.42 -18.10
C LEU A 542 -12.93 16.62 -19.37
N ASP A 543 -12.76 15.76 -20.38
CA ASP A 543 -13.62 15.73 -21.58
C ASP A 543 -15.09 15.44 -21.21
N VAL A 544 -15.35 14.77 -20.07
CA VAL A 544 -16.69 14.41 -19.58
C VAL A 544 -17.18 15.37 -18.51
N ILE A 545 -16.35 15.69 -17.52
CA ILE A 545 -16.66 16.63 -16.44
C ILE A 545 -15.46 17.58 -16.25
N PRO A 546 -15.52 18.79 -16.87
CA PRO A 546 -14.37 19.70 -16.90
C PRO A 546 -14.08 20.39 -15.56
N GLU A 547 -15.08 20.54 -14.71
CA GLU A 547 -14.99 21.19 -13.39
C GLU A 547 -16.00 20.58 -12.42
N PRO A 548 -15.78 20.68 -11.10
CA PRO A 548 -16.77 20.28 -10.11
C PRO A 548 -18.10 21.02 -10.33
N ARG A 549 -19.23 20.34 -10.09
CA ARG A 549 -20.53 21.01 -10.13
C ARG A 549 -20.58 22.11 -9.07
N HIS A 550 -21.20 23.22 -9.41
CA HIS A 550 -21.25 24.42 -8.54
C HIS A 550 -22.08 24.23 -7.26
N THR A 551 -22.92 23.20 -7.20
CA THR A 551 -23.79 22.93 -6.06
C THR A 551 -23.85 21.43 -5.80
N THR A 552 -24.01 21.05 -4.53
CA THR A 552 -24.33 19.67 -4.16
C THR A 552 -25.67 19.26 -4.76
N ARG A 553 -25.85 17.97 -4.99
CA ARG A 553 -27.10 17.43 -5.52
C ARG A 553 -28.26 17.62 -4.53
N SER A 554 -29.49 17.70 -5.06
CA SER A 554 -30.70 17.80 -4.23
C SER A 554 -30.94 16.58 -3.32
N THR A 555 -30.28 15.47 -3.60
CA THR A 555 -30.29 14.24 -2.79
C THR A 555 -29.33 14.31 -1.61
N ALA A 556 -28.32 15.20 -1.65
CA ALA A 556 -27.39 15.41 -0.55
C ALA A 556 -28.03 16.27 0.57
N PRO A 557 -27.64 16.07 1.84
CA PRO A 557 -28.08 16.93 2.92
C PRO A 557 -27.60 18.36 2.66
N ARG A 558 -28.46 19.34 2.94
CA ARG A 558 -28.09 20.74 2.84
C ARG A 558 -27.60 21.24 4.20
N ILE A 559 -26.32 21.56 4.31
CA ILE A 559 -25.72 22.11 5.51
C ILE A 559 -25.60 23.63 5.35
N VAL A 560 -26.01 24.38 6.39
CA VAL A 560 -25.82 25.81 6.52
C VAL A 560 -25.10 26.07 7.82
N SER A 561 -23.90 26.64 7.75
CA SER A 561 -23.14 27.06 8.92
C SER A 561 -23.48 28.52 9.26
N ILE A 562 -23.69 28.78 10.55
CA ILE A 562 -23.95 30.13 11.08
C ILE A 562 -23.01 30.33 12.26
N GLN A 563 -22.17 31.36 12.21
CA GLN A 563 -21.28 31.70 13.33
C GLN A 563 -22.05 32.32 14.46
N VAL A 564 -21.97 31.75 15.63
CA VAL A 564 -22.58 32.26 16.86
C VAL A 564 -21.45 32.61 17.85
N PRO A 565 -21.53 33.81 18.52
CA PRO A 565 -20.57 34.15 19.55
C PRO A 565 -20.49 33.04 20.64
N THR A 566 -19.29 32.67 21.07
CA THR A 566 -19.07 31.55 22.00
C THR A 566 -19.81 31.72 23.34
N ASP A 567 -19.99 32.98 23.80
CA ASP A 567 -20.78 33.30 25.00
C ASP A 567 -22.30 33.03 24.81
N LYS A 568 -22.78 32.92 23.56
CA LYS A 568 -24.17 32.65 23.21
C LYS A 568 -24.47 31.16 22.93
N ILE A 569 -23.48 30.31 22.86
CA ILE A 569 -23.66 28.85 22.65
C ILE A 569 -24.65 28.28 23.67
N ARG A 570 -24.53 28.67 24.96
CA ARG A 570 -25.44 28.21 26.02
C ARG A 570 -26.89 28.65 25.82
N ASP A 571 -27.10 29.83 25.24
CA ASP A 571 -28.44 30.35 24.96
C ASP A 571 -29.07 29.54 23.79
N VAL A 572 -28.30 29.19 22.78
CA VAL A 572 -28.75 28.37 21.63
C VAL A 572 -29.05 26.91 22.09
N ILE A 573 -28.24 26.34 22.95
CA ILE A 573 -28.51 25.00 23.51
C ILE A 573 -29.74 25.06 24.45
N GLY A 574 -29.82 26.08 25.28
CA GLY A 574 -30.84 26.25 26.29
C GLY A 574 -30.71 25.27 27.45
N SER A 575 -31.44 25.53 28.52
CA SER A 575 -31.43 24.67 29.75
C SER A 575 -31.83 23.23 29.40
N GLY A 576 -30.91 22.28 29.60
CA GLY A 576 -31.11 20.87 29.30
C GLY A 576 -31.36 20.57 27.81
N GLY A 577 -30.89 21.45 26.91
CA GLY A 577 -31.06 21.30 25.43
C GLY A 577 -32.45 21.66 24.94
N LYS A 578 -33.24 22.41 25.69
CA LYS A 578 -34.63 22.72 25.35
C LYS A 578 -34.76 23.59 24.10
N VAL A 579 -33.87 24.58 23.92
CA VAL A 579 -33.93 25.51 22.79
C VAL A 579 -33.52 24.79 21.51
N ILE A 580 -32.41 24.11 21.51
CA ILE A 580 -31.93 23.38 20.33
C ILE A 580 -32.92 22.30 19.88
N ARG A 581 -33.52 21.55 20.82
CA ARG A 581 -34.59 20.59 20.50
C ARG A 581 -35.84 21.29 19.92
N GLY A 582 -36.21 22.44 20.45
CA GLY A 582 -37.31 23.20 19.90
C GLY A 582 -37.07 23.65 18.46
N ILE A 583 -35.85 24.07 18.12
CA ILE A 583 -35.44 24.38 16.74
C ILE A 583 -35.54 23.14 15.85
N GLN A 584 -35.01 22.01 16.32
CA GLN A 584 -35.06 20.74 15.58
C GLN A 584 -36.51 20.28 15.34
N ASP A 585 -37.37 20.35 16.36
CA ASP A 585 -38.78 19.94 16.28
C ASP A 585 -39.58 20.84 15.33
N GLU A 586 -39.31 22.13 15.32
CA GLU A 586 -40.01 23.12 14.48
C GLU A 586 -39.59 23.07 13.00
N THR A 587 -38.31 22.87 12.77
CA THR A 587 -37.71 22.93 11.41
C THR A 587 -37.53 21.57 10.76
N GLY A 588 -37.49 20.50 11.54
CA GLY A 588 -37.09 19.17 11.07
C GLY A 588 -35.58 19.07 10.73
N ALA A 589 -34.80 20.12 10.99
CA ALA A 589 -33.35 20.12 10.76
C ALA A 589 -32.60 19.47 11.91
N SER A 590 -31.49 18.82 11.62
CA SER A 590 -30.49 18.44 12.64
C SER A 590 -29.60 19.65 12.93
N VAL A 591 -29.34 19.94 14.19
CA VAL A 591 -28.49 21.06 14.62
C VAL A 591 -27.31 20.54 15.40
N ASP A 592 -26.11 20.88 14.97
CA ASP A 592 -24.84 20.59 15.65
C ASP A 592 -24.16 21.91 16.01
N ILE A 593 -23.47 21.97 17.15
CA ILE A 593 -22.80 23.18 17.62
C ILE A 593 -21.35 22.82 17.94
N GLN A 594 -20.43 23.54 17.31
CA GLN A 594 -19.00 23.47 17.54
C GLN A 594 -18.62 24.28 18.82
N GLU A 595 -17.44 23.99 19.40
CA GLU A 595 -16.97 24.69 20.61
C GLU A 595 -16.62 26.15 20.37
N ASP A 596 -16.31 26.51 19.15
CA ASP A 596 -15.99 27.88 18.68
C ASP A 596 -17.22 28.70 18.25
N GLY A 597 -18.41 28.05 18.26
CA GLY A 597 -19.70 28.66 17.89
C GLY A 597 -20.02 28.57 16.44
#